data_6c7ce81b3d99e97041012322c6f69ff0
#
_entry.id   6c7ce81b3d99e97041012322c6f69ff0
#
_cell.length_a   1.000
_cell.length_b   1.000
_cell.length_c   1.000
_cell.angle_alpha   90.00
_cell.angle_beta   90.00
_cell.angle_gamma   90.00
#
_symmetry.space_group_name_H-M   'P 1'
#
loop_
_entity.id
_entity.type
_entity.pdbx_description
1 polymer ?
#
loop_
_entity_poly.entity_id
_entity_poly.type
_entity_poly.pdbx_seq_one_letter_code
_entity_poly.pdbx_strand_id
1 'polypeptide(L)'
;MGRLAKLVNTEEKIIEFKKYYGFPKDVHIWYVSYGDLAFIQYQDLVLPIITIVEGGVRIPMHPFLIQFLIHFRLSPLQCVPNVFRVVMGTAILMDKLGLKLTIHDMTYVYRLQKTGRNQYTLVARNFDKKLVIGLPDSSKGRDEDFLVITGNWQNPFISCPLIPWELGFRRFTHPLFSFCLIIFLY
;
A
#
# COMPACT_ATOMS: atom_id res chain seq x y z
N MET A 1 -11.11 -16.86 7.48
CA MET A 1 -11.53 -15.47 7.71
C MET A 1 -10.58 -14.89 8.74
N GLY A 2 -9.85 -13.87 8.40
CA GLY A 2 -8.84 -13.29 9.28
C GLY A 2 -9.45 -12.39 10.36
N ARG A 3 -8.56 -11.84 11.19
CA ARG A 3 -8.92 -11.02 12.37
C ARG A 3 -9.72 -9.75 12.01
N LEU A 4 -9.42 -9.14 10.86
CA LEU A 4 -9.98 -7.87 10.45
C LEU A 4 -11.23 -8.00 9.55
N ALA A 5 -11.53 -9.19 9.07
CA ALA A 5 -12.70 -9.43 8.24
C ALA A 5 -14.02 -8.95 8.88
N LYS A 6 -14.13 -9.06 10.20
CA LYS A 6 -15.31 -8.59 10.94
C LYS A 6 -15.61 -7.09 10.78
N LEU A 7 -14.64 -6.29 10.31
CA LEU A 7 -14.82 -4.86 10.04
C LEU A 7 -15.51 -4.57 8.71
N VAL A 8 -15.55 -5.55 7.80
CA VAL A 8 -15.99 -5.37 6.41
C VAL A 8 -16.76 -6.57 5.86
N ASN A 9 -17.27 -7.45 6.72
CA ASN A 9 -17.91 -8.70 6.32
C ASN A 9 -19.42 -8.58 6.01
N THR A 10 -20.00 -7.41 6.20
CA THR A 10 -21.38 -7.10 5.81
C THR A 10 -21.42 -5.75 5.10
N GLU A 11 -22.49 -5.49 4.35
CA GLU A 11 -22.64 -4.25 3.60
C GLU A 11 -22.70 -3.03 4.55
N GLU A 12 -23.41 -3.14 5.66
CA GLU A 12 -23.49 -2.08 6.67
C GLU A 12 -22.12 -1.73 7.22
N LYS A 13 -21.31 -2.74 7.54
CA LYS A 13 -19.94 -2.54 8.05
C LYS A 13 -19.00 -1.96 7.00
N ILE A 14 -19.18 -2.31 5.74
CA ILE A 14 -18.45 -1.68 4.63
C ILE A 14 -18.77 -0.17 4.58
N ILE A 15 -20.04 0.20 4.72
CA ILE A 15 -20.46 1.60 4.75
C ILE A 15 -19.84 2.34 5.94
N GLU A 16 -19.91 1.75 7.14
CA GLU A 16 -19.28 2.30 8.34
C GLU A 16 -17.76 2.45 8.18
N PHE A 17 -17.10 1.41 7.65
CA PHE A 17 -15.68 1.41 7.39
C PHE A 17 -15.27 2.52 6.41
N LYS A 18 -16.00 2.66 5.29
CA LYS A 18 -15.78 3.76 4.33
C LYS A 18 -15.89 5.13 4.99
N LYS A 19 -16.93 5.33 5.80
CA LYS A 19 -17.16 6.59 6.52
C LYS A 19 -16.04 6.86 7.53
N TYR A 20 -15.66 5.87 8.32
CA TYR A 20 -14.64 6.01 9.37
C TYR A 20 -13.26 6.34 8.80
N TYR A 21 -12.88 5.68 7.71
CA TYR A 21 -11.58 5.86 7.07
C TYR A 21 -11.57 6.92 5.97
N GLY A 22 -12.67 7.63 5.74
CA GLY A 22 -12.74 8.77 4.84
C GLY A 22 -12.65 8.41 3.36
N PHE A 23 -13.20 7.28 2.95
CA PHE A 23 -13.24 6.92 1.52
C PHE A 23 -14.12 7.88 0.72
N PRO A 24 -13.70 8.28 -0.49
CA PRO A 24 -14.54 9.03 -1.42
C PRO A 24 -15.85 8.28 -1.75
N LYS A 25 -16.89 9.03 -2.08
CA LYS A 25 -18.21 8.45 -2.37
C LYS A 25 -18.23 7.57 -3.62
N ASP A 26 -17.42 7.93 -4.61
CA ASP A 26 -17.25 7.28 -5.92
C ASP A 26 -16.26 6.10 -5.90
N VAL A 27 -15.70 5.77 -4.74
CA VAL A 27 -14.88 4.59 -4.53
C VAL A 27 -15.74 3.47 -3.98
N HIS A 28 -15.65 2.29 -4.62
CA HIS A 28 -16.31 1.07 -4.16
C HIS A 28 -15.29 0.14 -3.54
N ILE A 29 -15.68 -0.55 -2.46
CA ILE A 29 -14.83 -1.53 -1.81
C ILE A 29 -15.62 -2.79 -1.51
N TRP A 30 -14.94 -3.95 -1.56
CA TRP A 30 -15.49 -5.21 -1.07
C TRP A 30 -14.39 -6.06 -0.44
N TYR A 31 -14.83 -6.92 0.46
CA TYR A 31 -13.95 -7.86 1.14
C TYR A 31 -13.61 -9.06 0.27
N VAL A 32 -12.34 -9.46 0.31
CA VAL A 32 -11.85 -10.67 -0.36
C VAL A 32 -10.92 -11.43 0.58
N SER A 33 -11.09 -12.74 0.62
CA SER A 33 -10.16 -13.63 1.32
C SER A 33 -8.90 -13.88 0.47
N TYR A 34 -7.84 -14.37 1.09
CA TYR A 34 -6.61 -14.71 0.37
C TYR A 34 -6.84 -15.70 -0.78
N GLY A 35 -7.75 -16.67 -0.59
CA GLY A 35 -8.06 -17.69 -1.61
C GLY A 35 -8.72 -17.12 -2.86
N ASP A 36 -9.42 -16.01 -2.73
CA ASP A 36 -10.21 -15.40 -3.79
C ASP A 36 -9.46 -14.33 -4.57
N LEU A 37 -8.22 -13.99 -4.17
CA LEU A 37 -7.40 -12.98 -4.84
C LEU A 37 -7.16 -13.28 -6.33
N ALA A 38 -7.21 -14.54 -6.74
CA ALA A 38 -7.01 -14.95 -8.13
C ALA A 38 -8.11 -14.48 -9.10
N PHE A 39 -9.27 -14.05 -8.58
CA PHE A 39 -10.43 -13.65 -9.38
C PHE A 39 -10.53 -12.11 -9.56
N ILE A 40 -9.56 -11.35 -9.04
CA ILE A 40 -9.60 -9.89 -9.06
C ILE A 40 -9.22 -9.36 -10.45
N GLN A 41 -9.93 -8.32 -10.90
CA GLN A 41 -9.68 -7.69 -12.18
C GLN A 41 -8.42 -6.82 -12.14
N TYR A 42 -7.78 -6.69 -13.30
CA TYR A 42 -6.50 -6.00 -13.47
C TYR A 42 -6.48 -4.51 -13.06
N GLN A 43 -7.63 -3.85 -13.07
CA GLN A 43 -7.73 -2.41 -12.78
C GLN A 43 -8.02 -2.10 -11.30
N ASP A 44 -8.20 -3.12 -10.50
CA ASP A 44 -8.56 -2.96 -9.10
C ASP A 44 -7.32 -2.79 -8.23
N LEU A 45 -7.41 -1.91 -7.24
CA LEU A 45 -6.40 -1.81 -6.21
C LEU A 45 -6.71 -2.84 -5.11
N VAL A 46 -5.75 -3.68 -4.79
CA VAL A 46 -5.87 -4.62 -3.67
C VAL A 46 -5.01 -4.16 -2.51
N LEU A 47 -5.64 -3.99 -1.35
CA LEU A 47 -4.94 -3.63 -0.12
C LEU A 47 -5.26 -4.63 1.00
N PRO A 48 -4.26 -5.09 1.77
CA PRO A 48 -4.52 -5.71 3.05
C PRO A 48 -5.27 -4.73 3.96
N ILE A 49 -6.34 -5.16 4.64
CA ILE A 49 -7.14 -4.30 5.52
C ILE A 49 -6.27 -3.62 6.58
N ILE A 50 -5.27 -4.33 7.08
CA ILE A 50 -4.33 -3.83 8.09
C ILE A 50 -3.55 -2.59 7.62
N THR A 51 -3.34 -2.40 6.33
CA THR A 51 -2.64 -1.21 5.81
C THR A 51 -3.44 0.07 6.05
N ILE A 52 -4.77 -0.04 6.06
CA ILE A 52 -5.68 1.07 6.35
C ILE A 52 -5.83 1.24 7.85
N VAL A 53 -6.10 0.14 8.57
CA VAL A 53 -6.41 0.14 10.02
C VAL A 53 -5.18 0.54 10.86
N GLU A 54 -4.04 -0.05 10.56
CA GLU A 54 -2.81 0.13 11.35
C GLU A 54 -1.72 0.90 10.57
N GLY A 55 -1.73 0.79 9.24
CA GLY A 55 -0.73 1.44 8.38
C GLY A 55 -1.00 2.91 8.09
N GLY A 56 -2.20 3.40 8.38
CA GLY A 56 -2.56 4.80 8.15
C GLY A 56 -2.85 5.16 6.69
N VAL A 57 -2.92 4.17 5.80
CA VAL A 57 -3.25 4.42 4.39
C VAL A 57 -4.67 4.97 4.26
N ARG A 58 -4.84 5.95 3.40
CA ARG A 58 -6.12 6.57 3.03
C ARG A 58 -6.28 6.55 1.52
N ILE A 59 -7.50 6.68 1.06
CA ILE A 59 -7.83 6.75 -0.36
C ILE A 59 -8.41 8.14 -0.65
N PRO A 60 -7.89 8.84 -1.65
CA PRO A 60 -6.77 8.51 -2.54
C PRO A 60 -5.44 8.36 -1.80
N MET A 61 -4.59 7.46 -2.29
CA MET A 61 -3.31 7.23 -1.62
C MET A 61 -2.41 8.47 -1.67
N HIS A 62 -1.70 8.70 -0.59
CA HIS A 62 -0.75 9.82 -0.49
C HIS A 62 0.35 9.71 -1.57
N PRO A 63 0.69 10.82 -2.28
CA PRO A 63 1.69 10.81 -3.35
C PRO A 63 3.03 10.19 -2.94
N PHE A 64 3.49 10.47 -1.73
CA PHE A 64 4.74 9.92 -1.22
C PHE A 64 4.72 8.39 -1.07
N LEU A 65 3.58 7.82 -0.66
CA LEU A 65 3.41 6.36 -0.61
C LEU A 65 3.46 5.75 -2.02
N ILE A 66 2.78 6.37 -2.98
CA ILE A 66 2.78 5.88 -4.36
C ILE A 66 4.20 5.94 -4.94
N GLN A 67 4.91 7.06 -4.74
CA GLN A 67 6.31 7.22 -5.18
C GLN A 67 7.22 6.15 -4.55
N PHE A 68 7.01 5.84 -3.26
CA PHE A 68 7.75 4.77 -2.58
C PHE A 68 7.52 3.41 -3.26
N LEU A 69 6.28 3.03 -3.49
CA LEU A 69 5.93 1.76 -4.10
C LEU A 69 6.48 1.65 -5.53
N ILE A 70 6.40 2.73 -6.31
CA ILE A 70 6.96 2.80 -7.67
C ILE A 70 8.49 2.68 -7.62
N HIS A 71 9.16 3.44 -6.76
CA HIS A 71 10.62 3.46 -6.67
C HIS A 71 11.20 2.07 -6.39
N PHE A 72 10.57 1.34 -5.48
CA PHE A 72 11.00 -0.02 -5.14
C PHE A 72 10.33 -1.11 -5.98
N ARG A 73 9.45 -0.75 -6.93
CA ARG A 73 8.66 -1.66 -7.75
C ARG A 73 7.88 -2.69 -6.92
N LEU A 74 7.26 -2.23 -5.85
CA LEU A 74 6.50 -3.06 -4.91
C LEU A 74 5.01 -2.89 -5.12
N SER A 75 4.30 -4.01 -5.06
CA SER A 75 2.87 -4.00 -4.81
C SER A 75 2.58 -3.79 -3.32
N PRO A 76 1.47 -3.14 -2.95
CA PRO A 76 1.04 -3.05 -1.56
C PRO A 76 0.98 -4.41 -0.84
N LEU A 77 0.62 -5.48 -1.55
CA LEU A 77 0.55 -6.84 -1.03
C LEU A 77 1.91 -7.42 -0.62
N GLN A 78 3.00 -6.86 -1.14
CA GLN A 78 4.36 -7.28 -0.81
C GLN A 78 4.93 -6.52 0.40
N CYS A 79 4.22 -5.54 0.92
CA CYS A 79 4.67 -4.73 2.04
C CYS A 79 4.05 -5.19 3.35
N VAL A 80 4.88 -5.42 4.37
CA VAL A 80 4.35 -5.63 5.73
C VAL A 80 3.79 -4.32 6.29
N PRO A 81 2.88 -4.35 7.28
CA PRO A 81 2.23 -3.15 7.82
C PRO A 81 3.19 -2.05 8.27
N ASN A 82 4.37 -2.44 8.77
CA ASN A 82 5.39 -1.51 9.22
C ASN A 82 5.91 -0.58 8.10
N VAL A 83 5.93 -1.04 6.85
CA VAL A 83 6.29 -0.20 5.70
C VAL A 83 5.34 0.99 5.59
N PHE A 84 4.04 0.71 5.65
CA PHE A 84 3.01 1.76 5.56
C PHE A 84 3.10 2.73 6.73
N ARG A 85 3.28 2.24 7.96
CA ARG A 85 3.44 3.10 9.15
C ARG A 85 4.61 4.06 9.01
N VAL A 86 5.77 3.57 8.56
CA VAL A 86 6.97 4.40 8.38
C VAL A 86 6.77 5.39 7.25
N VAL A 87 6.27 4.94 6.08
CA VAL A 87 6.09 5.82 4.92
C VAL A 87 5.02 6.87 5.17
N MET A 88 3.87 6.48 5.72
CA MET A 88 2.79 7.42 6.03
C MET A 88 3.15 8.34 7.20
N GLY A 89 3.84 7.83 8.20
CA GLY A 89 4.38 8.66 9.28
C GLY A 89 5.35 9.73 8.77
N THR A 90 6.23 9.37 7.83
CA THR A 90 7.13 10.32 7.16
C THR A 90 6.34 11.35 6.34
N ALA A 91 5.33 10.91 5.59
CA ALA A 91 4.46 11.80 4.82
C ALA A 91 3.76 12.83 5.72
N ILE A 92 3.21 12.40 6.85
CA ILE A 92 2.57 13.29 7.83
C ILE A 92 3.57 14.30 8.42
N LEU A 93 4.81 13.89 8.69
CA LEU A 93 5.87 14.79 9.15
C LEU A 93 6.21 15.82 8.09
N MET A 94 6.30 15.41 6.83
CA MET A 94 6.54 16.32 5.70
C MET A 94 5.45 17.38 5.63
N ASP A 95 4.18 16.98 5.67
CA ASP A 95 3.04 17.89 5.59
C ASP A 95 3.01 18.86 6.78
N LYS A 96 3.21 18.34 8.00
CA LYS A 96 3.14 19.18 9.21
C LYS A 96 4.31 20.16 9.37
N LEU A 97 5.49 19.78 8.91
CA LEU A 97 6.71 20.57 9.08
C LEU A 97 7.11 21.33 7.81
N GLY A 98 6.34 21.21 6.73
CA GLY A 98 6.67 21.83 5.44
C GLY A 98 7.94 21.25 4.81
N LEU A 99 8.31 20.01 5.12
CA LEU A 99 9.52 19.38 4.61
C LEU A 99 9.30 18.80 3.21
N LYS A 100 10.34 18.87 2.39
CA LYS A 100 10.35 18.28 1.05
C LYS A 100 11.34 17.12 1.00
N LEU A 101 10.98 16.00 1.62
CA LEU A 101 11.77 14.77 1.57
C LEU A 101 11.44 13.99 0.29
N THR A 102 12.45 13.38 -0.29
CA THR A 102 12.36 12.46 -1.41
C THR A 102 12.43 11.00 -0.92
N ILE A 103 12.08 10.05 -1.78
CA ILE A 103 12.30 8.63 -1.46
C ILE A 103 13.80 8.35 -1.28
N HIS A 104 14.66 9.05 -2.00
CA HIS A 104 16.10 8.93 -1.83
C HIS A 104 16.54 9.33 -0.41
N ASP A 105 16.05 10.46 0.12
CA ASP A 105 16.33 10.87 1.50
C ASP A 105 15.88 9.82 2.52
N MET A 106 14.71 9.22 2.29
CA MET A 106 14.23 8.13 3.12
C MET A 106 15.17 6.92 3.11
N THR A 107 15.84 6.62 1.99
CA THR A 107 16.79 5.50 1.89
C THR A 107 18.08 5.70 2.69
N TYR A 108 18.44 6.92 3.07
CA TYR A 108 19.54 7.16 4.01
C TYR A 108 19.19 6.72 5.44
N VAL A 109 17.92 6.84 5.82
CA VAL A 109 17.46 6.48 7.17
C VAL A 109 17.05 5.02 7.25
N TYR A 110 16.38 4.52 6.22
CA TYR A 110 15.84 3.15 6.17
C TYR A 110 16.43 2.36 5.01
N ARG A 111 16.52 1.05 5.21
CA ARG A 111 16.76 0.09 4.14
C ARG A 111 15.54 -0.80 3.95
N LEU A 112 15.23 -1.11 2.71
CA LEU A 112 14.25 -2.14 2.39
C LEU A 112 14.90 -3.51 2.62
N GLN A 113 14.22 -4.38 3.35
CA GLN A 113 14.68 -5.72 3.65
C GLN A 113 13.62 -6.74 3.27
N LYS A 114 14.00 -7.75 2.50
CA LYS A 114 13.13 -8.87 2.19
C LYS A 114 12.96 -9.74 3.43
N THR A 115 11.72 -10.00 3.80
CA THR A 115 11.33 -11.01 4.77
C THR A 115 10.93 -12.30 4.03
N GLY A 116 10.66 -13.40 4.72
CA GLY A 116 10.23 -14.62 4.05
C GLY A 116 9.02 -14.40 3.11
N ARG A 117 8.86 -15.25 2.08
CA ARG A 117 7.68 -15.29 1.19
C ARG A 117 7.38 -14.01 0.38
N ASN A 118 8.39 -13.40 -0.22
CA ASN A 118 8.24 -12.20 -1.07
C ASN A 118 7.61 -10.98 -0.40
N GLN A 119 7.73 -10.86 0.90
CA GLN A 119 7.34 -9.66 1.65
C GLN A 119 8.55 -8.80 1.97
N TYR A 120 8.30 -7.50 2.13
CA TYR A 120 9.32 -6.50 2.40
C TYR A 120 8.97 -5.69 3.64
N THR A 121 9.99 -5.32 4.39
CA THR A 121 9.91 -4.43 5.55
C THR A 121 10.94 -3.30 5.44
N LEU A 122 10.70 -2.22 6.17
CA LEU A 122 11.68 -1.15 6.35
C LEU A 122 12.39 -1.30 7.68
N VAL A 123 13.72 -1.27 7.63
CA VAL A 123 14.58 -1.35 8.80
C VAL A 123 15.44 -0.10 8.87
N ALA A 124 15.48 0.57 10.01
CA ALA A 124 16.34 1.72 10.21
C ALA A 124 17.82 1.29 10.07
N ARG A 125 18.61 2.08 9.33
CA ARG A 125 20.06 1.87 9.20
C ARG A 125 20.80 2.17 10.49
N ASN A 126 20.31 3.17 11.22
CA ASN A 126 20.77 3.51 12.55
C ASN A 126 19.57 3.54 13.50
N PHE A 127 19.65 2.82 14.62
CA PHE A 127 18.57 2.72 15.58
C PHE A 127 18.17 4.08 16.19
N ASP A 128 19.15 4.95 16.40
CA ASP A 128 18.95 6.26 17.03
C ASP A 128 18.48 7.35 16.05
N LYS A 129 18.48 7.06 14.75
CA LYS A 129 18.12 8.03 13.69
C LYS A 129 16.89 7.58 12.92
N LYS A 130 15.77 7.38 13.60
CA LYS A 130 14.49 7.03 12.97
C LYS A 130 13.65 8.28 12.75
N LEU A 131 13.00 8.39 11.59
CA LEU A 131 12.01 9.45 11.31
C LEU A 131 10.71 9.19 12.06
N VAL A 132 10.37 7.92 12.28
CA VAL A 132 9.16 7.50 12.98
C VAL A 132 9.56 6.55 14.11
N ILE A 133 9.11 6.86 15.31
CA ILE A 133 9.36 6.09 16.54
C ILE A 133 8.05 5.64 17.18
N GLY A 134 8.11 4.76 18.17
CA GLY A 134 6.92 4.29 18.90
C GLY A 134 6.00 3.39 18.07
N LEU A 135 6.50 2.84 16.98
CA LEU A 135 5.73 1.89 16.19
C LEU A 135 5.54 0.59 16.98
N PRO A 136 4.32 0.03 16.99
CA PRO A 136 4.09 -1.28 17.58
C PRO A 136 4.91 -2.33 16.82
N ASP A 137 5.26 -3.40 17.51
CA ASP A 137 5.90 -4.54 16.88
C ASP A 137 5.05 -5.02 15.70
N SER A 138 5.73 -5.38 14.61
CA SER A 138 5.03 -5.90 13.44
C SER A 138 4.24 -7.13 13.86
N SER A 139 2.94 -7.12 13.60
CA SER A 139 2.10 -8.29 13.83
C SER A 139 2.70 -9.47 13.06
N LYS A 140 3.09 -10.52 13.78
CA LYS A 140 3.67 -11.75 13.21
C LYS A 140 2.64 -12.62 12.49
N GLY A 141 1.54 -12.06 12.02
CA GLY A 141 0.45 -12.74 11.34
C GLY A 141 0.43 -12.39 9.85
N ARG A 142 0.18 -13.38 9.01
CA ARG A 142 -0.19 -13.16 7.63
C ARG A 142 -1.59 -12.57 7.65
N ASP A 143 -1.73 -11.34 7.16
CA ASP A 143 -3.07 -10.82 6.94
C ASP A 143 -3.70 -11.57 5.77
N GLU A 144 -4.81 -12.22 6.09
CA GLU A 144 -5.59 -13.00 5.13
C GLU A 144 -6.81 -12.21 4.64
N ASP A 145 -6.92 -10.97 5.09
CA ASP A 145 -8.07 -10.10 4.85
C ASP A 145 -7.68 -8.95 3.92
N PHE A 146 -8.35 -8.86 2.78
CA PHE A 146 -8.05 -7.87 1.76
C PHE A 146 -9.30 -7.08 1.38
N LEU A 147 -9.09 -5.84 0.96
CA LEU A 147 -10.07 -5.03 0.26
C LEU A 147 -9.68 -4.92 -1.20
N VAL A 148 -10.64 -5.14 -2.05
CA VAL A 148 -10.57 -4.72 -3.45
C VAL A 148 -11.23 -3.37 -3.54
N ILE A 149 -10.57 -2.44 -4.18
CA ILE A 149 -10.97 -1.03 -4.26
C ILE A 149 -11.07 -0.66 -5.73
N THR A 150 -12.26 -0.23 -6.15
CA THR A 150 -12.55 0.22 -7.52
C THR A 150 -13.12 1.63 -7.54
N GLY A 151 -13.35 2.12 -8.74
CA GLY A 151 -13.80 3.50 -8.94
C GLY A 151 -12.64 4.48 -8.94
N ASN A 152 -12.87 5.71 -8.49
CA ASN A 152 -11.88 6.78 -8.54
C ASN A 152 -10.92 6.75 -7.31
N TRP A 153 -10.22 5.63 -7.15
CA TRP A 153 -9.26 5.42 -6.06
C TRP A 153 -7.87 6.00 -6.34
N GLN A 154 -7.58 6.29 -7.60
CA GLN A 154 -6.27 6.77 -8.02
C GLN A 154 -6.07 8.22 -7.57
N ASN A 155 -4.84 8.53 -7.17
CA ASN A 155 -4.48 9.92 -6.96
C ASN A 155 -4.46 10.65 -8.32
N PRO A 156 -5.23 11.74 -8.50
CA PRO A 156 -5.33 12.42 -9.80
C PRO A 156 -4.00 12.99 -10.31
N PHE A 157 -3.02 13.16 -9.43
CA PHE A 157 -1.70 13.66 -9.78
C PHE A 157 -0.69 12.57 -10.18
N ILE A 158 -1.08 11.30 -10.09
CA ILE A 158 -0.18 10.17 -10.36
C ILE A 158 -0.95 9.08 -11.09
N SER A 159 -0.69 8.94 -12.37
CA SER A 159 -1.41 8.05 -13.29
C SER A 159 -0.76 6.66 -13.43
N CYS A 160 -0.30 6.03 -12.36
CA CYS A 160 0.27 4.69 -12.46
C CYS A 160 -0.56 3.68 -11.65
N PRO A 161 -1.18 2.69 -12.28
CA PRO A 161 -1.86 1.62 -11.54
C PRO A 161 -0.84 0.77 -10.79
N LEU A 162 -1.03 0.64 -9.48
CA LEU A 162 -0.22 -0.24 -8.64
C LEU A 162 -0.73 -1.68 -8.78
N ILE A 163 -0.23 -2.36 -9.79
CA ILE A 163 -0.62 -3.73 -10.08
C ILE A 163 0.23 -4.71 -9.30
N PRO A 164 -0.36 -5.76 -8.71
CA PRO A 164 0.38 -6.84 -8.10
C PRO A 164 1.18 -7.59 -9.18
N TRP A 165 2.48 -7.40 -9.21
CA TRP A 165 3.36 -7.97 -10.23
C TRP A 165 3.55 -9.51 -10.10
N GLU A 166 3.31 -10.13 -8.93
CA GLU A 166 3.76 -11.50 -8.65
C GLU A 166 2.76 -12.41 -7.91
N LEU A 167 1.46 -12.20 -8.01
CA LEU A 167 0.50 -13.17 -7.47
C LEU A 167 0.24 -14.35 -8.40
N GLY A 168 1.18 -14.69 -9.28
CA GLY A 168 1.04 -15.84 -10.18
C GLY A 168 0.08 -15.62 -11.34
N PHE A 169 -0.37 -14.40 -11.56
CA PHE A 169 -1.16 -14.03 -12.74
C PHE A 169 -0.28 -14.15 -13.99
N ARG A 170 -0.72 -14.93 -14.94
CA ARG A 170 -0.10 -15.10 -16.25
C ARG A 170 0.29 -13.75 -16.81
N ARG A 171 1.51 -13.65 -17.33
CA ARG A 171 2.00 -12.50 -18.09
C ARG A 171 1.01 -12.14 -19.18
N PHE A 172 0.12 -11.20 -18.92
CA PHE A 172 -0.60 -10.52 -19.98
C PHE A 172 0.30 -9.40 -20.46
N THR A 173 0.93 -9.64 -21.59
CA THR A 173 1.65 -8.62 -22.35
C THR A 173 0.64 -7.61 -22.88
N HIS A 174 0.34 -6.57 -22.10
CA HIS A 174 -0.44 -5.45 -22.60
C HIS A 174 0.52 -4.40 -23.18
N PRO A 175 0.28 -3.90 -24.39
CA PRO A 175 1.20 -3.00 -25.11
C PRO A 175 1.46 -1.65 -24.40
N LEU A 176 0.67 -1.26 -23.42
CA LEU A 176 0.87 -0.03 -22.62
C LEU A 176 2.06 -0.10 -21.65
N PHE A 177 2.60 -1.31 -21.35
CA PHE A 177 3.78 -1.46 -20.49
C PHE A 177 5.10 -1.07 -21.15
N SER A 178 5.17 -1.08 -22.47
CA SER A 178 6.35 -0.62 -23.20
C SER A 178 6.60 0.89 -23.03
N PHE A 179 5.57 1.68 -22.78
CA PHE A 179 5.73 3.14 -22.64
C PHE A 179 6.31 3.57 -21.29
N CYS A 180 6.05 2.83 -20.23
CA CYS A 180 6.63 3.17 -18.91
C CYS A 180 8.11 2.76 -18.76
N LEU A 181 8.57 1.78 -19.55
CA LEU A 181 9.98 1.34 -19.52
C LEU A 181 10.92 2.26 -20.32
N ILE A 182 10.39 3.01 -21.29
CA ILE A 182 11.19 3.87 -22.16
C ILE A 182 11.55 5.22 -21.51
N ILE A 183 10.82 5.67 -20.48
CA ILE A 183 11.11 6.95 -19.80
C ILE A 183 12.25 6.85 -18.78
N PHE A 184 12.73 5.65 -18.46
CA PHE A 184 13.81 5.44 -17.49
C PHE A 184 15.17 5.07 -18.10
N LEU A 185 15.36 5.21 -19.43
CA LEU A 185 16.64 4.93 -20.12
C LEU A 185 17.25 6.18 -20.80
N TYR A 186 16.83 7.39 -20.41
CA TYR A 186 17.52 8.63 -20.74
C TYR A 186 17.78 9.48 -19.52
#